data_b151b259c163bdbff314b93b23e980f7
#
_entry.id   b151b259c163bdbff314b93b23e980f7
#
_cell.length_a   1.000
_cell.length_b   1.000
_cell.length_c   1.000
_cell.angle_alpha   90.00
_cell.angle_beta   90.00
_cell.angle_gamma   90.00
#
_symmetry.space_group_name_H-M   'P 1'
#
loop_
_entity.id
_entity.type
_entity.pdbx_description
1 polymer ?
#
loop_
_entity_poly.entity_id
_entity_poly.type
_entity_poly.pdbx_seq_one_letter_code
_entity_poly.pdbx_strand_id
1 'polypeptide(L)'
;AVQEACEEQLARQHNRSVIVLAGQGWHPGVIGIVAGRIKEKTGKPSIVIALDGEIGKGSGRSIAGVDLGAAIIRARGEGLLEAGGGHAMAVGLTIESGKLDALADWLDTTLEGQVARASAKREMVLDLALSPGGLTPDLVESLEGAGPYGVGWPGPRVAVGPVRLVK
;
A
#
# COMPACT_ATOMS: atom_id res chain seq x y z
N ALA A 1 8.12 12.64 12.74
CA ALA A 1 7.98 11.55 13.74
C ALA A 1 7.81 10.16 13.10
N VAL A 2 6.62 9.47 13.18
CA VAL A 2 6.47 8.08 12.66
C VAL A 2 6.73 8.00 11.16
N GLN A 3 6.20 8.91 10.39
CA GLN A 3 6.31 8.90 8.93
C GLN A 3 7.76 9.11 8.47
N GLU A 4 8.52 9.99 9.07
CA GLU A 4 9.94 10.23 8.75
C GLU A 4 10.79 9.00 9.05
N ALA A 5 10.61 8.39 10.22
CA ALA A 5 11.31 7.16 10.59
C ALA A 5 10.96 5.99 9.64
N CYS A 6 9.71 5.93 9.15
CA CYS A 6 9.31 4.97 8.13
C CYS A 6 10.01 5.23 6.79
N GLU A 7 10.21 6.48 6.39
CA GLU A 7 10.87 6.81 5.12
C GLU A 7 12.34 6.41 5.10
N GLU A 8 13.05 6.57 6.21
CA GLU A 8 14.43 6.10 6.34
C GLU A 8 14.56 4.57 6.25
N GLN A 9 13.65 3.85 6.91
CA GLN A 9 13.62 2.37 6.82
C GLN A 9 13.21 1.90 5.42
N LEU A 10 12.28 2.59 4.78
CA LEU A 10 11.79 2.28 3.44
C LEU A 10 12.91 2.31 2.40
N ALA A 11 13.83 3.25 2.51
CA ALA A 11 14.99 3.35 1.61
C ALA A 11 15.84 2.07 1.58
N ARG A 12 15.82 1.26 2.65
CA ARG A 12 16.55 -0.01 2.76
C ARG A 12 15.75 -1.22 2.27
N GLN A 13 14.45 -1.06 2.02
CA GLN A 13 13.53 -2.16 1.68
C GLN A 13 12.96 -2.09 0.26
N HIS A 14 13.51 -1.24 -0.61
CA HIS A 14 12.96 -1.04 -1.95
C HIS A 14 12.97 -2.31 -2.83
N ASN A 15 13.84 -3.28 -2.57
CA ASN A 15 13.89 -4.56 -3.31
C ASN A 15 12.91 -5.61 -2.78
N ARG A 16 12.26 -5.40 -1.63
CA ARG A 16 11.32 -6.36 -1.08
C ARG A 16 9.96 -6.30 -1.77
N SER A 17 9.28 -7.44 -1.84
CA SER A 17 7.91 -7.56 -2.34
C SER A 17 6.89 -7.04 -1.33
N VAL A 18 7.18 -7.19 -0.04
CA VAL A 18 6.36 -6.70 1.09
C VAL A 18 7.19 -5.77 1.96
N ILE A 19 6.65 -4.60 2.27
CA ILE A 19 7.32 -3.63 3.15
C ILE A 19 6.90 -3.88 4.59
N VAL A 20 7.87 -4.13 5.48
CA VAL A 20 7.63 -4.29 6.92
C VAL A 20 8.48 -3.27 7.67
N LEU A 21 7.83 -2.33 8.34
CA LEU A 21 8.48 -1.25 9.10
C LEU A 21 8.09 -1.35 10.56
N ALA A 22 9.05 -1.17 11.46
CA ALA A 22 8.80 -1.23 12.89
C ALA A 22 9.54 -0.12 13.64
N GLY A 23 8.96 0.37 14.73
CA GLY A 23 9.61 1.36 15.57
C GLY A 23 9.07 1.42 16.98
N GLN A 24 10.00 1.70 17.92
CA GLN A 24 9.67 1.87 19.33
C GLN A 24 8.88 3.18 19.55
N GLY A 25 7.88 3.11 20.42
CA GLY A 25 7.09 4.26 20.81
C GLY A 25 6.18 4.83 19.73
N TRP A 26 6.01 4.15 18.61
CA TRP A 26 5.02 4.55 17.61
C TRP A 26 3.60 4.32 18.16
N HIS A 27 2.70 5.26 17.85
CA HIS A 27 1.35 5.17 18.39
C HIS A 27 0.49 4.18 17.57
N PRO A 28 -0.09 3.13 18.21
CA PRO A 28 -0.88 2.12 17.49
C PRO A 28 -2.05 2.67 16.69
N GLY A 29 -2.63 3.80 17.10
CA GLY A 29 -3.76 4.45 16.43
C GLY A 29 -3.42 5.04 15.04
N VAL A 30 -2.13 5.25 14.72
CA VAL A 30 -1.73 5.87 13.44
C VAL A 30 -1.08 4.91 12.46
N ILE A 31 -0.58 3.74 12.92
CA ILE A 31 0.18 2.81 12.07
C ILE A 31 -0.62 2.31 10.86
N GLY A 32 -1.94 2.15 10.99
CA GLY A 32 -2.80 1.75 9.88
C GLY A 32 -2.91 2.80 8.78
N ILE A 33 -2.89 4.08 9.14
CA ILE A 33 -2.87 5.21 8.19
C ILE A 33 -1.51 5.27 7.49
N VAL A 34 -0.43 5.10 8.27
CA VAL A 34 0.94 5.09 7.72
C VAL A 34 1.13 3.91 6.77
N ALA A 35 0.67 2.70 7.13
CA ALA A 35 0.72 1.54 6.24
C ALA A 35 -0.02 1.80 4.91
N GLY A 36 -1.17 2.49 4.95
CA GLY A 36 -1.90 2.92 3.76
C GLY A 36 -1.05 3.83 2.86
N ARG A 37 -0.43 4.86 3.43
CA ARG A 37 0.42 5.81 2.69
C ARG A 37 1.66 5.14 2.09
N ILE A 38 2.33 4.24 2.84
CA ILE A 38 3.47 3.48 2.33
C ILE A 38 3.04 2.58 1.17
N LYS A 39 1.92 1.88 1.29
CA LYS A 39 1.34 1.08 0.21
C LYS A 39 1.06 1.94 -1.04
N GLU A 40 0.50 3.12 -0.90
CA GLU A 40 0.23 4.03 -2.03
C GLU A 40 1.51 4.52 -2.69
N LYS A 41 2.51 4.91 -1.88
CA LYS A 41 3.81 5.38 -2.35
C LYS A 41 4.61 4.30 -3.08
N THR A 42 4.58 3.06 -2.57
CA THR A 42 5.40 1.96 -3.08
C THR A 42 4.69 1.06 -4.08
N GLY A 43 3.35 1.03 -4.03
CA GLY A 43 2.54 0.05 -4.75
C GLY A 43 2.72 -1.39 -4.29
N LYS A 44 3.18 -1.59 -3.07
CA LYS A 44 3.44 -2.89 -2.44
C LYS A 44 2.60 -3.06 -1.18
N PRO A 45 2.26 -4.30 -0.78
CA PRO A 45 1.72 -4.56 0.54
C PRO A 45 2.66 -4.02 1.61
N SER A 46 2.10 -3.37 2.63
CA SER A 46 2.90 -2.69 3.64
C SER A 46 2.34 -2.94 5.02
N ILE A 47 3.20 -3.29 5.97
CA ILE A 47 2.90 -3.51 7.38
C ILE A 47 3.72 -2.52 8.20
N VAL A 48 3.08 -1.84 9.13
CA VAL A 48 3.72 -0.92 10.08
C VAL A 48 3.44 -1.41 11.48
N ILE A 49 4.50 -1.54 12.29
CA ILE A 49 4.47 -2.16 13.61
C ILE A 49 4.93 -1.15 14.66
N ALA A 50 4.06 -0.87 15.62
CA ALA A 50 4.37 -0.09 16.80
C ALA A 50 4.90 -1.04 17.90
N LEU A 51 6.15 -0.87 18.29
CA LEU A 51 6.79 -1.64 19.33
C LEU A 51 6.61 -0.96 20.69
N ASP A 52 6.30 -1.79 21.69
CA ASP A 52 6.28 -1.43 23.11
C ASP A 52 7.08 -2.50 23.86
N GLY A 53 8.36 -2.21 24.11
CA GLY A 53 9.32 -3.20 24.61
C GLY A 53 9.52 -4.36 23.62
N GLU A 54 9.22 -5.57 24.06
CA GLU A 54 9.41 -6.80 23.29
C GLU A 54 8.21 -7.15 22.40
N ILE A 55 7.07 -6.49 22.58
CA ILE A 55 5.84 -6.78 21.84
C ILE A 55 5.53 -5.66 20.85
N GLY A 56 5.17 -6.05 19.65
CA GLY A 56 4.72 -5.15 18.58
C GLY A 56 3.28 -5.36 18.19
N LYS A 57 2.54 -4.27 18.02
CA LYS A 57 1.22 -4.27 17.38
C LYS A 57 1.34 -3.72 15.98
N GLY A 58 0.95 -4.51 15.00
CA GLY A 58 1.06 -4.17 13.58
C GLY A 58 -0.28 -3.98 12.90
N SER A 59 -0.27 -3.11 11.91
CA SER A 59 -1.37 -2.94 10.97
C SER A 59 -0.83 -2.99 9.54
N GLY A 60 -1.47 -3.79 8.69
CA GLY A 60 -1.07 -3.95 7.29
C GLY A 60 -2.15 -3.50 6.33
N ARG A 61 -1.69 -3.09 5.14
CA ARG A 61 -2.51 -2.75 3.99
C ARG A 61 -1.97 -3.41 2.75
N SER A 62 -2.84 -4.04 1.98
CA SER A 62 -2.48 -4.77 0.76
C SER A 62 -2.84 -4.02 -0.51
N ILE A 63 -2.42 -4.58 -1.63
CA ILE A 63 -2.78 -4.17 -2.99
C ILE A 63 -3.73 -5.19 -3.61
N ALA A 64 -4.47 -4.78 -4.62
CA ALA A 64 -5.36 -5.69 -5.36
C ALA A 64 -4.58 -6.89 -5.93
N GLY A 65 -5.11 -8.09 -5.76
CA GLY A 65 -4.48 -9.33 -6.22
C GLY A 65 -3.49 -9.97 -5.24
N VAL A 66 -3.29 -9.39 -4.04
CA VAL A 66 -2.43 -9.96 -2.98
C VAL A 66 -3.25 -10.17 -1.72
N ASP A 67 -3.40 -11.42 -1.30
CA ASP A 67 -4.14 -11.79 -0.08
C ASP A 67 -3.22 -11.77 1.15
N LEU A 68 -3.13 -10.58 1.75
CA LEU A 68 -2.33 -10.38 2.97
C LEU A 68 -3.00 -11.07 4.17
N GLY A 69 -4.33 -11.16 4.20
CA GLY A 69 -5.07 -11.81 5.29
C GLY A 69 -4.73 -13.29 5.41
N ALA A 70 -4.78 -14.03 4.31
CA ALA A 70 -4.39 -15.43 4.29
C ALA A 70 -2.91 -15.63 4.71
N ALA A 71 -2.01 -14.74 4.27
CA ALA A 71 -0.60 -14.79 4.66
C ALA A 71 -0.43 -14.60 6.17
N ILE A 72 -1.09 -13.63 6.79
CA ILE A 72 -1.00 -13.37 8.25
C ILE A 72 -1.57 -14.55 9.06
N ILE A 73 -2.68 -15.15 8.60
CA ILE A 73 -3.25 -16.34 9.26
C ILE A 73 -2.26 -17.51 9.21
N ARG A 74 -1.59 -17.72 8.07
CA ARG A 74 -0.57 -18.76 7.93
C ARG A 74 0.67 -18.48 8.79
N ALA A 75 1.19 -17.24 8.76
CA ALA A 75 2.33 -16.84 9.59
C ALA A 75 2.08 -17.08 11.09
N ARG A 76 0.84 -16.83 11.55
CA ARG A 76 0.41 -17.16 12.91
C ARG A 76 0.42 -18.67 13.15
N GLY A 77 -0.07 -19.47 12.21
CA GLY A 77 -0.06 -20.94 12.29
C GLY A 77 1.35 -21.52 12.34
N GLU A 78 2.33 -20.85 11.75
CA GLU A 78 3.76 -21.21 11.77
C GLU A 78 4.52 -20.65 13.00
N GLY A 79 3.82 -19.97 13.93
CA GLY A 79 4.41 -19.47 15.17
C GLY A 79 5.22 -18.17 15.03
N LEU A 80 5.14 -17.49 13.88
CA LEU A 80 5.80 -16.19 13.67
C LEU A 80 5.07 -15.04 14.37
N LEU A 81 3.78 -15.21 14.66
CA LEU A 81 2.93 -14.20 15.28
C LEU A 81 2.24 -14.77 16.52
N GLU A 82 2.09 -13.95 17.56
CA GLU A 82 1.26 -14.28 18.72
C GLU A 82 -0.22 -14.24 18.38
N ALA A 83 -0.62 -13.21 17.64
CA ALA A 83 -1.97 -13.03 17.16
C ALA A 83 -1.95 -12.34 15.79
N GLY A 84 -2.96 -12.58 14.99
CA GLY A 84 -3.08 -11.91 13.70
C GLY A 84 -4.25 -12.44 12.90
N GLY A 85 -4.75 -11.57 12.03
CA GLY A 85 -5.86 -11.85 11.14
C GLY A 85 -6.32 -10.60 10.42
N GLY A 86 -7.39 -10.76 9.65
CA GLY A 86 -7.98 -9.69 8.85
C GLY A 86 -8.53 -10.23 7.54
N HIS A 87 -8.59 -9.34 6.56
CA HIS A 87 -9.07 -9.64 5.21
C HIS A 87 -7.94 -9.44 4.19
N ALA A 88 -8.17 -9.80 2.94
CA ALA A 88 -7.17 -9.69 1.88
C ALA A 88 -6.47 -8.31 1.84
N MET A 89 -7.23 -7.23 2.06
CA MET A 89 -6.73 -5.85 1.90
C MET A 89 -6.24 -5.18 3.19
N ALA A 90 -6.60 -5.71 4.37
CA ALA A 90 -6.24 -5.08 5.65
C ALA A 90 -6.11 -6.13 6.75
N VAL A 91 -5.03 -6.03 7.53
CA VAL A 91 -4.70 -6.97 8.61
C VAL A 91 -4.27 -6.25 9.88
N GLY A 92 -4.45 -6.94 11.02
CA GLY A 92 -3.86 -6.61 12.29
C GLY A 92 -3.02 -7.78 12.79
N LEU A 93 -1.97 -7.49 13.55
CA LEU A 93 -1.12 -8.53 14.13
C LEU A 93 -0.49 -8.11 15.45
N THR A 94 -0.05 -9.11 16.21
CA THR A 94 0.80 -8.96 17.40
C THR A 94 2.01 -9.88 17.23
N ILE A 95 3.21 -9.36 17.48
CA ILE A 95 4.48 -10.04 17.23
C ILE A 95 5.49 -9.72 18.32
N GLU A 96 6.33 -10.68 18.65
CA GLU A 96 7.55 -10.45 19.42
C GLU A 96 8.60 -9.72 18.56
N SER A 97 9.28 -8.73 19.14
CA SER A 97 10.27 -7.91 18.40
C SER A 97 11.39 -8.74 17.78
N GLY A 98 11.80 -9.83 18.45
CA GLY A 98 12.82 -10.75 17.95
C GLY A 98 12.41 -11.56 16.71
N LYS A 99 11.13 -11.56 16.32
CA LYS A 99 10.61 -12.27 15.13
C LYS A 99 10.36 -11.36 13.92
N LEU A 100 10.67 -10.07 14.02
CA LEU A 100 10.38 -9.09 12.96
C LEU A 100 11.05 -9.44 11.63
N ASP A 101 12.35 -9.74 11.65
CA ASP A 101 13.10 -10.07 10.44
C ASP A 101 12.61 -11.39 9.83
N ALA A 102 12.34 -12.40 10.69
CA ALA A 102 11.80 -13.68 10.24
C ALA A 102 10.42 -13.51 9.57
N LEU A 103 9.54 -12.68 10.13
CA LEU A 103 8.26 -12.37 9.53
C LEU A 103 8.43 -11.64 8.19
N ALA A 104 9.33 -10.66 8.12
CA ALA A 104 9.56 -9.89 6.90
C ALA A 104 10.07 -10.78 5.76
N ASP A 105 11.04 -11.66 6.04
CA ASP A 105 11.59 -12.60 5.06
C ASP A 105 10.57 -13.64 4.62
N TRP A 106 9.78 -14.16 5.56
CA TRP A 106 8.72 -15.12 5.28
C TRP A 106 7.61 -14.52 4.40
N LEU A 107 7.17 -13.30 4.70
CA LEU A 107 6.17 -12.60 3.91
C LEU A 107 6.68 -12.28 2.50
N ASP A 108 7.92 -11.84 2.39
CA ASP A 108 8.57 -11.53 1.12
C ASP A 108 8.55 -12.76 0.20
N THR A 109 9.04 -13.89 0.70
CA THR A 109 9.06 -15.17 -0.04
C THR A 109 7.66 -15.68 -0.37
N THR A 110 6.72 -15.59 0.60
CA THR A 110 5.37 -16.14 0.44
C THR A 110 4.53 -15.36 -0.56
N LEU A 111 4.70 -14.03 -0.62
CA LEU A 111 3.86 -13.14 -1.42
C LEU A 111 4.52 -12.67 -2.71
N GLU A 112 5.81 -12.93 -2.94
CA GLU A 112 6.55 -12.49 -4.13
C GLU A 112 5.79 -12.77 -5.44
N GLY A 113 5.34 -14.00 -5.62
CA GLY A 113 4.60 -14.39 -6.82
C GLY A 113 3.25 -13.68 -7.00
N GLN A 114 2.54 -13.36 -5.90
CA GLN A 114 1.30 -12.58 -5.98
C GLN A 114 1.60 -11.12 -6.31
N VAL A 115 2.61 -10.53 -5.65
CA VAL A 115 3.02 -9.14 -5.88
C VAL A 115 3.53 -8.94 -7.31
N ALA A 116 4.33 -9.87 -7.83
CA ALA A 116 4.82 -9.82 -9.20
C ALA A 116 3.67 -9.83 -10.21
N ARG A 117 2.69 -10.73 -10.03
CA ARG A 117 1.49 -10.78 -10.89
C ARG A 117 0.63 -9.53 -10.79
N ALA A 118 0.45 -9.00 -9.57
CA ALA A 118 -0.31 -7.77 -9.35
C ALA A 118 0.37 -6.55 -9.99
N SER A 119 1.69 -6.48 -9.91
CA SER A 119 2.48 -5.40 -10.52
C SER A 119 2.48 -5.47 -12.05
N ALA A 120 2.53 -6.68 -12.62
CA ALA A 120 2.46 -6.87 -14.08
C ALA A 120 1.09 -6.48 -14.67
N LYS A 121 0.03 -6.53 -13.87
CA LYS A 121 -1.34 -6.14 -14.26
C LYS A 121 -1.65 -4.67 -13.98
N ARG A 122 -0.66 -3.85 -13.69
CA ARG A 122 -0.86 -2.43 -13.39
C ARG A 122 -1.17 -1.68 -14.68
N GLU A 123 -2.44 -1.69 -15.05
CA GLU A 123 -2.98 -0.91 -16.16
C GLU A 123 -3.61 0.38 -15.61
N MET A 124 -3.30 1.50 -16.24
CA MET A 124 -4.03 2.73 -16.02
C MET A 124 -5.17 2.78 -17.04
N VAL A 125 -6.40 2.58 -16.58
CA VAL A 125 -7.57 2.78 -17.42
C VAL A 125 -7.77 4.29 -17.59
N LEU A 126 -7.81 4.72 -18.85
CA LEU A 126 -8.10 6.09 -19.25
C LEU A 126 -9.49 6.11 -19.89
N ASP A 127 -10.31 7.07 -19.50
CA ASP A 127 -11.64 7.23 -20.04
C ASP A 127 -11.62 8.00 -21.38
N LEU A 128 -10.59 8.86 -21.56
CA LEU A 128 -10.47 9.71 -22.74
C LEU A 128 -9.00 10.01 -23.04
N ALA A 129 -8.65 10.05 -24.32
CA ALA A 129 -7.37 10.56 -24.82
C ALA A 129 -7.61 11.77 -25.71
N LEU A 130 -6.89 12.86 -25.45
CA LEU A 130 -7.04 14.15 -26.15
C LEU A 130 -5.73 14.61 -26.75
N SER A 131 -5.82 15.31 -27.87
CA SER A 131 -4.74 16.22 -28.28
C SER A 131 -4.68 17.43 -27.33
N PRO A 132 -3.55 18.16 -27.25
CA PRO A 132 -3.45 19.35 -26.39
C PRO A 132 -4.54 20.39 -26.66
N GLY A 133 -4.91 20.59 -27.92
CA GLY A 133 -5.98 21.52 -28.30
C GLY A 133 -7.40 21.04 -27.98
N GLY A 134 -7.58 19.77 -27.66
CA GLY A 134 -8.87 19.20 -27.24
C GLY A 134 -9.17 19.42 -25.77
N LEU A 135 -8.19 19.83 -24.96
CA LEU A 135 -8.40 20.18 -23.55
C LEU A 135 -8.88 21.64 -23.47
N THR A 136 -10.17 21.83 -23.56
CA THR A 136 -10.83 23.15 -23.51
C THR A 136 -11.52 23.35 -22.16
N PRO A 137 -11.73 24.61 -21.71
CA PRO A 137 -12.54 24.91 -20.52
C PRO A 137 -13.93 24.28 -20.60
N ASP A 138 -14.60 24.37 -21.75
CA ASP A 138 -15.95 23.83 -21.96
C ASP A 138 -16.01 22.31 -21.75
N LEU A 139 -14.96 21.60 -22.17
CA LEU A 139 -14.85 20.15 -21.90
C LEU A 139 -14.72 19.88 -20.41
N VAL A 140 -13.90 20.67 -19.70
CA VAL A 140 -13.72 20.51 -18.24
C VAL A 140 -15.04 20.76 -17.53
N GLU A 141 -15.74 21.84 -17.86
CA GLU A 141 -17.06 22.16 -17.30
C GLU A 141 -18.09 21.05 -17.58
N SER A 142 -18.09 20.51 -18.82
CA SER A 142 -18.95 19.38 -19.15
C SER A 142 -18.67 18.12 -18.36
N LEU A 143 -17.38 17.81 -18.14
CA LEU A 143 -16.97 16.68 -17.31
C LEU A 143 -17.35 16.90 -15.84
N GLU A 144 -17.11 18.09 -15.29
CA GLU A 144 -17.51 18.45 -13.92
C GLU A 144 -19.03 18.38 -13.74
N GLY A 145 -19.81 18.79 -14.74
CA GLY A 145 -21.27 18.72 -14.76
C GLY A 145 -21.83 17.28 -14.72
N ALA A 146 -21.03 16.29 -15.10
CA ALA A 146 -21.40 14.87 -14.99
C ALA A 146 -21.26 14.32 -13.54
N GLY A 147 -20.71 15.12 -12.62
CA GLY A 147 -20.63 14.77 -11.19
C GLY A 147 -21.98 14.81 -10.47
N PRO A 148 -21.99 14.57 -9.14
CA PRO A 148 -20.81 14.43 -8.26
C PRO A 148 -20.09 13.09 -8.41
N TYR A 149 -18.76 13.13 -8.44
CA TYR A 149 -17.93 11.94 -8.47
C TYR A 149 -17.63 11.43 -7.05
N GLY A 150 -17.38 10.12 -6.92
CA GLY A 150 -17.11 9.50 -5.62
C GLY A 150 -16.88 8.00 -5.70
N VAL A 151 -17.08 7.31 -4.59
CA VAL A 151 -16.96 5.85 -4.52
C VAL A 151 -18.02 5.21 -5.42
N GLY A 152 -17.56 4.37 -6.38
CA GLY A 152 -18.46 3.74 -7.36
C GLY A 152 -18.71 4.55 -8.64
N TRP A 153 -18.41 5.85 -8.63
CA TRP A 153 -18.46 6.73 -9.79
C TRP A 153 -17.23 7.66 -9.80
N PRO A 154 -16.03 7.13 -10.08
CA PRO A 154 -14.79 7.92 -10.07
C PRO A 154 -14.81 8.99 -11.15
N GLY A 155 -14.16 10.12 -10.88
CA GLY A 155 -13.97 11.15 -11.89
C GLY A 155 -13.18 10.62 -13.10
N PRO A 156 -13.46 11.12 -14.31
CA PRO A 156 -12.83 10.65 -15.53
C PRO A 156 -11.32 10.93 -15.52
N ARG A 157 -10.55 9.96 -16.00
CA ARG A 157 -9.10 10.07 -16.21
C ARG A 157 -8.82 10.36 -17.67
N VAL A 158 -8.23 11.51 -17.91
CA VAL A 158 -7.96 11.99 -19.26
C VAL A 158 -6.45 11.99 -19.50
N ALA A 159 -6.01 11.37 -20.59
CA ALA A 159 -4.66 11.54 -21.11
C ALA A 159 -4.63 12.70 -22.11
N VAL A 160 -3.66 13.59 -21.99
CA VAL A 160 -3.42 14.68 -22.95
C VAL A 160 -2.01 14.51 -23.49
N GLY A 161 -1.85 14.45 -24.79
CA GLY A 161 -0.52 14.38 -25.36
C GLY A 161 -0.43 14.02 -26.84
N PRO A 162 0.82 14.01 -27.33
CA PRO A 162 2.08 14.32 -26.62
C PRO A 162 2.23 15.82 -26.32
N VAL A 163 2.75 16.15 -25.13
CA VAL A 163 3.00 17.53 -24.70
C VAL A 163 4.45 17.69 -24.23
N ARG A 164 5.03 18.87 -24.46
CA ARG A 164 6.32 19.26 -23.88
C ARG A 164 6.05 20.13 -22.65
N LEU A 165 6.46 19.64 -21.48
CA LEU A 165 6.42 20.46 -20.25
C LEU A 165 7.53 21.51 -20.33
N VAL A 166 7.15 22.77 -20.24
CA VAL A 166 8.06 23.91 -20.09
C VAL A 166 7.95 24.40 -18.66
N LYS A 167 9.12 24.50 -17.98
CA LYS A 167 9.20 25.03 -16.62
C LYS A 167 9.24 26.55 -16.66
#